data_3b6bda06967511f2941f21b825bb2217
#
_entry.id   3b6bda06967511f2941f21b825bb2217
#
_cell.length_a   1.000
_cell.length_b   1.000
_cell.length_c   1.000
_cell.angle_alpha   90.00
_cell.angle_beta   90.00
_cell.angle_gamma   90.00
#
_symmetry.space_group_name_H-M   'P 1'
#
loop_
_entity.id
_entity.type
_entity.pdbx_description
1 polymer ?
#
loop_
_entity_poly.entity_id
_entity_poly.type
_entity_poly.pdbx_seq_one_letter_code
_entity_poly.pdbx_strand_id
1 'polypeptide(L)'
;MEKIKLGDNYQESVRFTQNLVQQFADVTGDNNPIHVDAEYAATTHFGKPIVHGFFAGSVFSKVFGTTWPGEGTIYMYQEMSFRAPVFVDKDYYAKFEVIELIEEKHRATIQCVLEDNEGKPAIIGTAKLLHPHKF
;
A
#
# COMPACT_ATOMS: atom_id res chain seq x y z
N MET A 1 -3.08 12.83 23.33
CA MET A 1 -3.06 12.24 21.96
C MET A 1 -4.34 11.46 21.76
N GLU A 2 -5.08 11.79 20.72
CA GLU A 2 -6.36 11.13 20.46
C GLU A 2 -6.14 9.69 20.01
N LYS A 3 -6.92 8.78 20.58
CA LYS A 3 -6.82 7.37 20.24
C LYS A 3 -7.66 7.01 19.02
N ILE A 4 -7.16 6.07 18.26
CA ILE A 4 -7.86 5.47 17.13
C ILE A 4 -8.78 4.37 17.67
N LYS A 5 -10.00 4.28 17.14
CA LYS A 5 -11.05 3.40 17.63
C LYS A 5 -11.46 2.39 16.57
N LEU A 6 -12.11 1.33 17.01
CA LEU A 6 -12.71 0.35 16.12
C LEU A 6 -13.66 1.06 15.13
N GLY A 7 -13.49 0.76 13.85
CA GLY A 7 -14.27 1.35 12.77
C GLY A 7 -13.70 2.65 12.22
N ASP A 8 -12.72 3.25 12.87
CA ASP A 8 -12.04 4.43 12.32
C ASP A 8 -11.38 4.07 11.00
N ASN A 9 -11.34 5.05 10.11
CA ASN A 9 -10.77 4.85 8.77
C ASN A 9 -9.91 6.04 8.36
N TYR A 10 -9.05 5.79 7.36
CA TYR A 10 -8.21 6.81 6.77
C TYR A 10 -8.04 6.50 5.29
N GLN A 11 -7.92 7.54 4.48
CA GLN A 11 -7.60 7.35 3.07
C GLN A 11 -6.75 8.49 2.54
N GLU A 12 -5.95 8.17 1.54
CA GLU A 12 -5.20 9.18 0.79
C GLU A 12 -5.03 8.73 -0.65
N SER A 13 -4.85 9.70 -1.55
CA SER A 13 -4.55 9.41 -2.94
C SER A 13 -3.07 9.15 -3.12
N VAL A 14 -2.75 8.35 -4.12
CA VAL A 14 -1.36 8.04 -4.50
C VAL A 14 -1.26 7.93 -6.01
N ARG A 15 -0.14 8.41 -6.55
CA ARG A 15 0.16 8.31 -7.98
C ARG A 15 1.61 7.91 -8.14
N PHE A 16 1.85 6.88 -8.95
CA PHE A 16 3.20 6.40 -9.25
C PHE A 16 3.66 6.97 -10.57
N THR A 17 4.95 7.26 -10.68
CA THR A 17 5.58 7.67 -11.94
C THR A 17 6.56 6.61 -12.39
N GLN A 18 6.89 6.58 -13.68
CA GLN A 18 7.88 5.64 -14.19
C GLN A 18 9.26 5.89 -13.53
N ASN A 19 9.58 7.15 -13.24
CA ASN A 19 10.83 7.47 -12.54
C ASN A 19 10.88 6.86 -11.15
N LEU A 20 9.78 6.88 -10.40
CA LEU A 20 9.72 6.24 -9.07
C LEU A 20 9.83 4.73 -9.18
N VAL A 21 9.23 4.13 -10.20
CA VAL A 21 9.36 2.69 -10.46
C VAL A 21 10.81 2.32 -10.74
N GLN A 22 11.51 3.14 -11.53
CA GLN A 22 12.94 2.94 -11.80
C GLN A 22 13.77 3.04 -10.52
N GLN A 23 13.47 4.01 -9.65
CA GLN A 23 14.16 4.15 -8.37
C GLN A 23 13.95 2.93 -7.47
N PHE A 24 12.72 2.41 -7.43
CA PHE A 24 12.43 1.19 -6.66
C PHE A 24 13.21 0.00 -7.21
N ALA A 25 13.25 -0.16 -8.53
CA ALA A 25 14.03 -1.22 -9.18
C ALA A 25 15.51 -1.09 -8.84
N ASP A 26 16.04 0.13 -8.86
CA ASP A 26 17.46 0.39 -8.58
C ASP A 26 17.82 0.05 -7.13
N VAL A 27 16.99 0.46 -6.17
CA VAL A 27 17.31 0.28 -4.76
C VAL A 27 17.11 -1.17 -4.30
N THR A 28 16.14 -1.88 -4.88
CA THR A 28 15.84 -3.27 -4.49
C THR A 28 16.55 -4.33 -5.34
N GLY A 29 16.98 -3.94 -6.55
CA GLY A 29 17.49 -4.90 -7.53
C GLY A 29 16.38 -5.61 -8.32
N ASP A 30 15.09 -5.28 -8.07
CA ASP A 30 13.97 -5.87 -8.80
C ASP A 30 13.78 -5.17 -10.13
N ASN A 31 14.60 -5.54 -11.09
CA ASN A 31 14.61 -4.96 -12.44
C ASN A 31 13.92 -5.87 -13.47
N ASN A 32 12.92 -6.62 -13.05
CA ASN A 32 12.09 -7.41 -13.96
C ASN A 32 11.60 -6.49 -15.10
N PRO A 33 11.84 -6.84 -16.37
CA PRO A 33 11.55 -5.94 -17.50
C PRO A 33 10.08 -5.52 -17.61
N ILE A 34 9.14 -6.27 -17.03
CA ILE A 34 7.73 -5.87 -17.03
C ILE A 34 7.51 -4.52 -16.35
N HIS A 35 8.42 -4.09 -15.48
CA HIS A 35 8.30 -2.83 -14.75
C HIS A 35 9.08 -1.69 -15.42
N VAL A 36 10.19 -1.99 -16.08
CA VAL A 36 11.16 -0.96 -16.49
C VAL A 36 11.41 -0.88 -18.00
N ASP A 37 10.93 -1.83 -18.78
CA ASP A 37 11.16 -1.89 -20.22
C ASP A 37 9.84 -1.81 -20.99
N ALA A 38 9.56 -0.63 -21.57
CA ALA A 38 8.31 -0.38 -22.28
C ALA A 38 8.14 -1.28 -23.51
N GLU A 39 9.23 -1.60 -24.23
CA GLU A 39 9.18 -2.49 -25.40
C GLU A 39 8.81 -3.92 -24.97
N TYR A 40 9.42 -4.39 -23.89
CA TYR A 40 9.08 -5.69 -23.34
C TYR A 40 7.62 -5.72 -22.87
N ALA A 41 7.20 -4.71 -22.10
CA ALA A 41 5.86 -4.64 -21.56
C ALA A 41 4.80 -4.60 -22.65
N ALA A 42 5.07 -3.98 -23.79
CA ALA A 42 4.18 -3.92 -24.94
C ALA A 42 3.90 -5.32 -25.53
N THR A 43 4.78 -6.30 -25.32
CA THR A 43 4.58 -7.67 -25.78
C THR A 43 3.71 -8.49 -24.83
N THR A 44 3.44 -7.98 -23.64
CA THR A 44 2.61 -8.66 -22.62
C THR A 44 1.15 -8.23 -22.75
N HIS A 45 0.26 -8.98 -22.10
CA HIS A 45 -1.16 -8.63 -22.09
C HIS A 45 -1.45 -7.31 -21.32
N PHE A 46 -0.49 -6.80 -20.54
CA PHE A 46 -0.64 -5.50 -19.89
C PHE A 46 -0.46 -4.33 -20.87
N GLY A 47 0.33 -4.50 -21.93
CA GLY A 47 0.55 -3.51 -22.98
C GLY A 47 1.49 -2.37 -22.62
N LYS A 48 1.82 -2.19 -21.35
CA LYS A 48 2.70 -1.14 -20.84
C LYS A 48 3.27 -1.56 -19.48
N PRO A 49 4.34 -0.90 -19.00
CA PRO A 49 4.93 -1.25 -17.71
C PRO A 49 3.93 -1.13 -16.56
N ILE A 50 4.06 -2.05 -15.61
CA ILE A 50 3.26 -2.03 -14.38
C ILE A 50 4.15 -1.72 -13.19
N VAL A 51 3.56 -1.13 -12.15
CA VAL A 51 4.25 -0.85 -10.90
C VAL A 51 4.49 -2.17 -10.16
N HIS A 52 5.67 -2.33 -9.54
CA HIS A 52 5.95 -3.51 -8.70
C HIS A 52 4.85 -3.65 -7.64
N GLY A 53 4.36 -4.87 -7.43
CA GLY A 53 3.38 -5.12 -6.38
C GLY A 53 3.86 -4.66 -5.01
N PHE A 54 5.11 -4.95 -4.66
CA PHE A 54 5.68 -4.53 -3.39
C PHE A 54 5.91 -3.02 -3.30
N PHE A 55 6.16 -2.35 -4.41
CA PHE A 55 6.23 -0.88 -4.39
C PHE A 55 4.84 -0.29 -4.13
N ALA A 56 3.84 -0.76 -4.85
CA ALA A 56 2.46 -0.32 -4.62
C ALA A 56 2.02 -0.59 -3.18
N GLY A 57 2.32 -1.79 -2.66
CA GLY A 57 2.02 -2.15 -1.27
C GLY A 57 2.81 -1.38 -0.23
N SER A 58 3.97 -0.83 -0.59
CA SER A 58 4.78 -0.03 0.33
C SER A 58 4.07 1.23 0.80
N VAL A 59 3.04 1.67 0.09
CA VAL A 59 2.20 2.80 0.50
C VAL A 59 1.55 2.52 1.85
N PHE A 60 1.17 1.28 2.12
CA PHE A 60 0.60 0.90 3.42
C PHE A 60 1.61 1.17 4.54
N SER A 61 2.85 0.74 4.35
CA SER A 61 3.93 0.98 5.31
C SER A 61 4.18 2.47 5.53
N LYS A 62 4.22 3.24 4.47
CA LYS A 62 4.42 4.69 4.53
C LYS A 62 3.30 5.35 5.36
N VAL A 63 2.07 5.00 5.10
CA VAL A 63 0.92 5.55 5.83
C VAL A 63 1.01 5.19 7.31
N PHE A 64 1.24 3.93 7.63
CA PHE A 64 1.28 3.48 9.02
C PHE A 64 2.40 4.14 9.81
N GLY A 65 3.56 4.30 9.20
CA GLY A 65 4.74 4.85 9.91
C GLY A 65 4.80 6.36 9.99
N THR A 66 4.07 7.07 9.13
CA THR A 66 4.22 8.53 9.04
C THR A 66 2.94 9.31 9.25
N THR A 67 1.78 8.73 8.96
CA THR A 67 0.52 9.47 8.91
C THR A 67 -0.55 8.92 9.82
N TRP A 68 -0.87 7.62 9.71
CA TRP A 68 -1.98 7.02 10.44
C TRP A 68 -1.73 5.53 10.71
N PRO A 69 -1.49 5.12 11.94
CA PRO A 69 -1.41 5.89 13.20
C PRO A 69 -0.28 6.92 13.26
N GLY A 70 0.81 6.73 12.49
CA GLY A 70 1.92 7.65 12.42
C GLY A 70 3.14 7.19 13.21
N GLU A 71 4.01 8.12 13.51
CA GLU A 71 5.26 7.86 14.19
C GLU A 71 5.07 7.04 15.47
N GLY A 72 5.90 6.04 15.66
CA GLY A 72 5.80 5.11 16.79
C GLY A 72 5.09 3.80 16.47
N THR A 73 4.46 3.70 15.30
CA THR A 73 3.81 2.46 14.87
C THR A 73 4.83 1.35 14.65
N ILE A 74 4.53 0.18 15.19
CA ILE A 74 5.29 -1.04 14.93
C ILE A 74 4.47 -1.92 14.00
N TYR A 75 5.06 -2.27 12.87
CA TYR A 75 4.44 -3.09 11.84
C TYR A 75 4.71 -4.56 12.14
N MET A 76 3.68 -5.32 12.51
CA MET A 76 3.88 -6.68 12.96
C MET A 76 3.52 -7.75 11.93
N TYR A 77 2.58 -7.43 11.04
CA TYR A 77 2.04 -8.42 10.12
C TYR A 77 1.44 -7.73 8.92
N GLN A 78 1.61 -8.33 7.75
CA GLN A 78 0.93 -7.92 6.53
C GLN A 78 0.67 -9.14 5.66
N GLU A 79 -0.58 -9.31 5.24
CA GLU A 79 -0.89 -10.16 4.12
C GLU A 79 -1.47 -9.30 3.01
N MET A 80 -1.24 -9.67 1.75
CA MET A 80 -1.74 -8.92 0.58
C MET A 80 -2.06 -9.88 -0.54
N SER A 81 -3.14 -9.60 -1.27
CA SER A 81 -3.38 -10.21 -2.56
C SER A 81 -3.36 -9.15 -3.65
N PHE A 82 -2.68 -9.45 -4.75
CA PHE A 82 -2.57 -8.55 -5.90
C PHE A 82 -3.65 -8.94 -6.89
N ARG A 83 -4.67 -8.07 -7.04
CA ARG A 83 -5.90 -8.36 -7.78
C ARG A 83 -5.92 -7.77 -9.18
N ALA A 84 -5.16 -6.70 -9.41
CA ALA A 84 -5.11 -6.02 -10.68
C ALA A 84 -3.76 -5.29 -10.80
N PRO A 85 -3.26 -5.05 -12.03
CA PRO A 85 -2.03 -4.29 -12.21
C PRO A 85 -2.22 -2.84 -11.76
N VAL A 86 -1.14 -2.24 -11.24
CA VAL A 86 -1.08 -0.83 -10.93
C VAL A 86 -0.25 -0.16 -12.02
N PHE A 87 -0.80 0.89 -12.63
CA PHE A 87 -0.14 1.62 -13.72
C PHE A 87 0.38 2.97 -13.23
N VAL A 88 1.42 3.47 -13.90
CA VAL A 88 1.95 4.80 -13.64
C VAL A 88 0.99 5.87 -14.16
N ASP A 89 1.11 7.10 -13.63
CA ASP A 89 0.37 8.29 -14.07
C ASP A 89 -1.15 8.14 -13.98
N LYS A 90 -1.59 7.32 -13.03
CA LYS A 90 -2.99 7.08 -12.74
C LYS A 90 -3.22 7.28 -11.24
N ASP A 91 -4.37 7.85 -10.89
CA ASP A 91 -4.71 8.06 -9.48
C ASP A 91 -5.24 6.78 -8.86
N TYR A 92 -4.67 6.44 -7.69
CA TYR A 92 -5.13 5.35 -6.84
C TYR A 92 -5.43 5.92 -5.46
N TYR A 93 -6.19 5.18 -4.67
CA TYR A 93 -6.58 5.56 -3.32
C TYR A 93 -6.23 4.42 -2.38
N ALA A 94 -5.42 4.73 -1.38
CA ALA A 94 -5.12 3.80 -0.29
C ALA A 94 -6.14 4.03 0.80
N LYS A 95 -6.86 2.98 1.17
CA LYS A 95 -7.95 3.03 2.16
C LYS A 95 -7.69 2.05 3.28
N PHE A 96 -7.96 2.50 4.50
CA PHE A 96 -7.67 1.74 5.72
C PHE A 96 -8.84 1.81 6.67
N GLU A 97 -9.12 0.70 7.34
CA GLU A 97 -10.16 0.63 8.36
C GLU A 97 -9.71 -0.26 9.51
N VAL A 98 -9.93 0.18 10.75
CA VAL A 98 -9.69 -0.63 11.94
C VAL A 98 -10.80 -1.66 12.06
N ILE A 99 -10.48 -2.93 11.84
CA ILE A 99 -11.45 -4.03 11.89
C ILE A 99 -11.36 -4.86 13.18
N GLU A 100 -10.29 -4.69 13.95
CA GLU A 100 -10.12 -5.31 15.26
C GLU A 100 -9.23 -4.43 16.12
N LEU A 101 -9.56 -4.32 17.40
CA LEU A 101 -8.79 -3.51 18.35
C LEU A 101 -8.66 -4.27 19.66
N ILE A 102 -7.43 -4.44 20.14
CA ILE A 102 -7.10 -5.04 21.43
C ILE A 102 -6.43 -3.96 22.27
N GLU A 103 -7.22 -3.16 22.96
CA GLU A 103 -6.74 -1.96 23.67
C GLU A 103 -5.68 -2.27 24.72
N GLU A 104 -5.88 -3.32 25.51
CA GLU A 104 -4.94 -3.70 26.58
C GLU A 104 -3.57 -4.12 26.05
N LYS A 105 -3.46 -4.45 24.76
CA LYS A 105 -2.20 -4.82 24.10
C LYS A 105 -1.70 -3.74 23.16
N HIS A 106 -2.44 -2.64 23.02
CA HIS A 106 -2.11 -1.55 22.09
C HIS A 106 -1.98 -2.02 20.65
N ARG A 107 -2.84 -2.96 20.23
CA ARG A 107 -2.80 -3.59 18.91
C ARG A 107 -4.07 -3.37 18.14
N ALA A 108 -3.94 -3.23 16.83
CA ALA A 108 -5.07 -3.14 15.92
C ALA A 108 -4.83 -3.98 14.68
N THR A 109 -5.91 -4.51 14.12
CA THR A 109 -5.93 -5.13 12.81
C THR A 109 -6.57 -4.15 11.85
N ILE A 110 -5.89 -3.87 10.74
CA ILE A 110 -6.28 -2.87 9.76
C ILE A 110 -6.55 -3.54 8.43
N GLN A 111 -7.72 -3.31 7.86
CA GLN A 111 -7.98 -3.66 6.47
C GLN A 111 -7.31 -2.61 5.58
N CYS A 112 -6.56 -3.07 4.56
CA CYS A 112 -5.82 -2.21 3.65
C CYS A 112 -6.29 -2.48 2.23
N VAL A 113 -6.63 -1.43 1.49
CA VAL A 113 -7.02 -1.55 0.08
C VAL A 113 -6.32 -0.47 -0.72
N LEU A 114 -5.78 -0.84 -1.87
CA LEU A 114 -5.37 0.13 -2.89
C LEU A 114 -6.30 -0.06 -4.07
N GLU A 115 -7.07 0.97 -4.41
CA GLU A 115 -8.05 0.89 -5.47
C GLU A 115 -7.88 2.04 -6.48
N ASP A 116 -8.38 1.85 -7.70
CA ASP A 116 -8.38 2.90 -8.71
C ASP A 116 -9.53 3.89 -8.48
N ASN A 117 -9.65 4.90 -9.34
CA ASN A 117 -10.68 5.94 -9.21
C ASN A 117 -12.09 5.47 -9.55
N GLU A 118 -12.25 4.23 -9.98
CA GLU A 118 -13.56 3.60 -10.18
C GLU A 118 -13.91 2.63 -9.04
N GLY A 119 -13.05 2.55 -8.01
CA GLY A 119 -13.25 1.67 -6.88
C GLY A 119 -12.80 0.23 -7.11
N LYS A 120 -12.12 -0.05 -8.22
CA LYS A 120 -11.62 -1.40 -8.49
C LYS A 120 -10.36 -1.66 -7.67
N PRO A 121 -10.34 -2.68 -6.80
CA PRO A 121 -9.17 -2.95 -5.99
C PRO A 121 -8.02 -3.54 -6.82
N ALA A 122 -6.84 -2.98 -6.63
CA ALA A 122 -5.59 -3.53 -7.15
C ALA A 122 -4.91 -4.40 -6.10
N ILE A 123 -4.98 -3.99 -4.82
CA ILE A 123 -4.43 -4.74 -3.69
C ILE A 123 -5.46 -4.76 -2.57
N ILE A 124 -5.65 -5.92 -1.97
CA ILE A 124 -6.46 -6.08 -0.75
C ILE A 124 -5.61 -6.83 0.26
N GLY A 125 -5.57 -6.34 1.49
CA GLY A 125 -4.79 -6.99 2.53
C GLY A 125 -5.23 -6.64 3.94
N THR A 126 -4.52 -7.23 4.89
CA THR A 126 -4.75 -7.05 6.31
C THR A 126 -3.41 -6.86 7.00
N ALA A 127 -3.31 -5.85 7.84
CA ALA A 127 -2.13 -5.54 8.63
C ALA A 127 -2.43 -5.67 10.12
N LYS A 128 -1.40 -6.00 10.90
CA LYS A 128 -1.48 -5.93 12.36
C LYS A 128 -0.41 -4.95 12.85
N LEU A 129 -0.84 -4.00 13.64
CA LEU A 129 -0.01 -2.91 14.12
C LEU A 129 -0.04 -2.84 15.63
N LEU A 130 1.04 -2.31 16.20
CA LEU A 130 1.11 -1.94 17.60
C LEU A 130 1.48 -0.46 17.69
N HIS A 131 0.81 0.27 18.58
CA HIS A 131 1.16 1.66 18.87
C HIS A 131 0.84 1.95 20.33
N PRO A 132 1.84 2.25 21.19
CA PRO A 132 1.64 2.36 22.63
C PRO A 132 0.74 3.52 23.05
N HIS A 133 0.51 4.49 22.17
CA HIS A 133 -0.28 5.69 22.52
C HIS A 133 -1.52 5.90 21.64
N LYS A 134 -1.62 5.22 20.49
CA LYS A 134 -2.73 5.42 19.57
C LYS A 134 -3.82 4.33 19.66
N PHE A 135 -3.47 3.17 20.15
CA PHE A 135 -4.42 2.07 20.36
C PHE A 135 -4.63 1.72 21.81
#